data_d3e74b7b2c5ee0fa7335ca2412b277f6
#
_entry.id   d3e74b7b2c5ee0fa7335ca2412b277f6
#
_cell.length_a   1.000
_cell.length_b   1.000
_cell.length_c   1.000
_cell.angle_alpha   90.00
_cell.angle_beta   90.00
_cell.angle_gamma   90.00
#
_symmetry.space_group_name_H-M   'P 1'
#
loop_
_entity.id
_entity.type
_entity.pdbx_description
1 polymer ?
#
loop_
_entity_poly.entity_id
_entity_poly.type
_entity_poly.pdbx_seq_one_letter_code
_entity_poly.pdbx_strand_id
1 'polypeptide(L)'
;MKWGAGLLCVLILLVAVMIGLLIRSQNQAADQPDYFEEEILVFENADSVSFPEPGQIVFVGSSSVRFWDSLTEGMRPLPIIQRGFGGAHMEHVLHNLDRVVLPYAPRAVVVFVGVNDIGSGKTPTHVGNNFRIFVDRVSASLPQTDIWLMSMKPSKARWDKWSLMREVNEHLIQLARENEHVFFEDTGATLLNSQGTPDDVYIFDGLHLNEEGYTRWINHLKPVLLARYPEFS
;
A
#
# COMPACT_ATOMS: atom_id res chain seq x y z
N MET A 1 -39.14 36.01 -2.11
CA MET A 1 -38.37 34.99 -1.38
C MET A 1 -38.34 33.58 -2.01
N LYS A 2 -39.00 33.27 -3.11
CA LYS A 2 -38.98 31.92 -3.71
C LYS A 2 -37.82 31.65 -4.72
N TRP A 3 -37.13 32.69 -5.19
CA TRP A 3 -36.07 32.57 -6.22
C TRP A 3 -34.72 32.17 -5.64
N GLY A 4 -34.43 32.47 -4.39
CA GLY A 4 -33.15 32.14 -3.75
C GLY A 4 -32.98 30.65 -3.46
N ALA A 5 -34.08 29.95 -3.10
CA ALA A 5 -34.04 28.52 -2.83
C ALA A 5 -33.74 27.67 -4.10
N GLY A 6 -34.33 28.08 -5.26
CA GLY A 6 -34.09 27.42 -6.54
C GLY A 6 -32.62 27.56 -7.01
N LEU A 7 -32.06 28.76 -6.84
CA LEU A 7 -30.64 29.01 -7.20
C LEU A 7 -29.66 28.19 -6.33
N LEU A 8 -29.97 28.09 -5.03
CA LEU A 8 -29.15 27.27 -4.09
C LEU A 8 -29.19 25.78 -4.43
N CYS A 9 -30.37 25.25 -4.76
CA CYS A 9 -30.52 23.86 -5.19
C CYS A 9 -29.75 23.56 -6.48
N VAL A 10 -29.80 24.47 -7.47
CA VAL A 10 -29.02 24.33 -8.72
C VAL A 10 -27.51 24.36 -8.44
N LEU A 11 -27.05 25.24 -7.57
CA LEU A 11 -25.63 25.33 -7.20
C LEU A 11 -25.14 24.06 -6.52
N ILE A 12 -25.91 23.52 -5.57
CA ILE A 12 -25.60 22.25 -4.87
C ILE A 12 -25.53 21.09 -5.88
N LEU A 13 -26.46 21.03 -6.83
CA LEU A 13 -26.48 20.00 -7.86
C LEU A 13 -25.26 20.10 -8.78
N LEU A 14 -24.87 21.31 -9.19
CA LEU A 14 -23.68 21.53 -10.01
C LEU A 14 -22.39 21.13 -9.27
N VAL A 15 -22.27 21.47 -7.98
CA VAL A 15 -21.15 21.07 -7.15
C VAL A 15 -21.10 19.55 -7.00
N ALA A 16 -22.24 18.90 -6.75
CA ALA A 16 -22.30 17.43 -6.65
C ALA A 16 -21.92 16.74 -7.97
N VAL A 17 -22.38 17.26 -9.11
CA VAL A 17 -22.01 16.75 -10.44
C VAL A 17 -20.52 16.96 -10.70
N MET A 18 -19.98 18.12 -10.37
CA MET A 18 -18.55 18.43 -10.53
C MET A 18 -17.68 17.50 -9.67
N ILE A 19 -18.07 17.27 -8.41
CA ILE A 19 -17.41 16.32 -7.53
C ILE A 19 -17.50 14.90 -8.11
N GLY A 20 -18.66 14.48 -8.59
CA GLY A 20 -18.84 13.18 -9.24
C GLY A 20 -17.98 13.00 -10.49
N LEU A 21 -17.85 14.03 -11.32
CA LEU A 21 -16.98 14.03 -12.49
C LEU A 21 -15.49 13.99 -12.10
N LEU A 22 -15.09 14.72 -11.06
CA LEU A 22 -13.73 14.69 -10.53
C LEU A 22 -13.37 13.30 -9.98
N ILE A 23 -14.26 12.70 -9.19
CA ILE A 23 -14.04 11.33 -8.67
C ILE A 23 -13.97 10.33 -9.83
N ARG A 24 -14.83 10.47 -10.84
CA ARG A 24 -14.80 9.59 -12.01
C ARG A 24 -13.53 9.76 -12.85
N SER A 25 -13.07 10.99 -13.03
CA SER A 25 -11.82 11.25 -13.75
C SER A 25 -10.59 10.73 -13.00
N GLN A 26 -10.56 10.90 -11.68
CA GLN A 26 -9.50 10.32 -10.84
C GLN A 26 -9.51 8.78 -10.89
N ASN A 27 -10.66 8.14 -10.85
CA ASN A 27 -10.76 6.69 -10.96
C ASN A 27 -10.32 6.19 -12.34
N GLN A 28 -10.65 6.91 -13.43
CA GLN A 28 -10.20 6.56 -14.79
C GLN A 28 -8.71 6.80 -15.00
N ALA A 29 -8.17 7.85 -14.42
CA ALA A 29 -6.73 8.13 -14.47
C ALA A 29 -5.95 7.10 -13.61
N ALA A 30 -6.51 6.69 -12.49
CA ALA A 30 -5.91 5.67 -11.63
C ALA A 30 -5.84 4.25 -12.24
N ASP A 31 -6.51 4.03 -13.38
CA ASP A 31 -6.38 2.78 -14.15
C ASP A 31 -5.29 2.84 -15.23
N GLN A 32 -4.64 4.02 -15.43
CA GLN A 32 -3.54 4.16 -16.38
C GLN A 32 -2.22 3.71 -15.74
N PRO A 33 -1.46 2.80 -16.36
CA PRO A 33 -0.22 2.28 -15.78
C PRO A 33 0.83 3.34 -15.45
N ASP A 34 0.88 4.41 -16.23
CA ASP A 34 1.84 5.54 -16.11
C ASP A 34 1.30 6.71 -15.26
N TYR A 35 0.15 6.55 -14.60
CA TYR A 35 -0.46 7.61 -13.79
C TYR A 35 0.48 8.22 -12.72
N PHE A 36 1.40 7.42 -12.20
CA PHE A 36 2.34 7.82 -11.16
C PHE A 36 3.73 8.18 -11.70
N GLU A 37 3.89 8.43 -13.01
CA GLU A 37 5.19 8.70 -13.61
C GLU A 37 5.95 9.84 -12.92
N GLU A 38 5.28 10.92 -12.56
CA GLU A 38 5.91 12.05 -11.85
C GLU A 38 6.46 11.63 -10.48
N GLU A 39 5.74 10.80 -9.72
CA GLU A 39 6.18 10.30 -8.41
C GLU A 39 7.36 9.31 -8.56
N ILE A 40 7.33 8.49 -9.59
CA ILE A 40 8.43 7.55 -9.89
C ILE A 40 9.69 8.31 -10.29
N LEU A 41 9.58 9.35 -11.13
CA LEU A 41 10.70 10.22 -11.49
C LEU A 41 11.33 10.93 -10.27
N VAL A 42 10.55 11.24 -9.22
CA VAL A 42 11.12 11.77 -7.97
C VAL A 42 12.07 10.77 -7.32
N PHE A 43 11.72 9.47 -7.30
CA PHE A 43 12.61 8.43 -6.79
C PHE A 43 13.87 8.29 -7.63
N GLU A 44 13.73 8.20 -8.96
CA GLU A 44 14.86 8.07 -9.88
C GLU A 44 15.81 9.28 -9.82
N ASN A 45 15.27 10.49 -9.70
CA ASN A 45 16.08 11.70 -9.54
C ASN A 45 16.87 11.68 -8.22
N ALA A 46 16.25 11.26 -7.12
CA ALA A 46 16.96 11.13 -5.85
C ALA A 46 18.05 10.05 -5.94
N ASP A 47 17.76 8.91 -6.54
CA ASP A 47 18.70 7.81 -6.74
C ASP A 47 19.85 8.18 -7.67
N SER A 48 19.62 9.04 -8.66
CA SER A 48 20.67 9.57 -9.55
C SER A 48 21.73 10.41 -8.81
N VAL A 49 21.33 11.02 -7.68
CA VAL A 49 22.24 11.78 -6.82
C VAL A 49 22.97 10.88 -5.83
N SER A 50 22.24 9.91 -5.26
CA SER A 50 22.79 8.96 -4.28
C SER A 50 22.03 7.66 -4.37
N PHE A 51 22.53 6.71 -5.15
CA PHE A 51 21.89 5.41 -5.28
C PHE A 51 22.03 4.61 -3.96
N PRO A 52 20.92 4.04 -3.45
CA PRO A 52 20.98 3.22 -2.23
C PRO A 52 21.88 1.99 -2.40
N GLU A 53 22.59 1.64 -1.33
CA GLU A 53 23.39 0.40 -1.31
C GLU A 53 22.50 -0.83 -1.52
N PRO A 54 22.96 -1.84 -2.26
CA PRO A 54 22.22 -3.10 -2.44
C PRO A 54 21.97 -3.82 -1.11
N GLY A 55 20.98 -4.70 -1.09
CA GLY A 55 20.72 -5.56 0.07
C GLY A 55 19.95 -4.90 1.20
N GLN A 56 19.44 -3.68 1.01
CA GLN A 56 18.53 -3.04 1.95
C GLN A 56 17.12 -3.64 1.90
N ILE A 57 16.19 -3.14 2.71
CA ILE A 57 14.79 -3.56 2.72
C ILE A 57 13.94 -2.50 2.01
N VAL A 58 13.33 -2.88 0.89
CA VAL A 58 12.43 -1.99 0.15
C VAL A 58 11.01 -2.11 0.70
N PHE A 59 10.43 -1.00 1.13
CA PHE A 59 8.99 -0.87 1.39
C PHE A 59 8.34 -0.25 0.17
N VAL A 60 7.53 -1.02 -0.54
CA VAL A 60 6.82 -0.57 -1.74
C VAL A 60 5.30 -0.65 -1.55
N GLY A 61 4.58 0.30 -2.14
CA GLY A 61 3.12 0.25 -2.10
C GLY A 61 2.44 1.59 -2.30
N SER A 62 1.23 1.71 -1.74
CA SER A 62 0.36 2.85 -1.96
C SER A 62 0.56 3.98 -0.92
N SER A 63 -0.44 4.84 -0.77
CA SER A 63 -0.42 5.99 0.13
C SER A 63 -0.04 5.66 1.58
N SER A 64 -0.38 4.47 2.08
CA SER A 64 0.01 4.09 3.44
C SER A 64 1.53 3.86 3.59
N VAL A 65 2.22 3.48 2.51
CA VAL A 65 3.70 3.49 2.51
C VAL A 65 4.20 4.91 2.30
N ARG A 66 3.62 5.68 1.36
CA ARG A 66 4.03 7.07 1.07
C ARG A 66 3.95 7.98 2.30
N PHE A 67 2.87 7.89 3.08
CA PHE A 67 2.62 8.76 4.25
C PHE A 67 3.21 8.22 5.56
N TRP A 68 4.03 7.17 5.48
CA TRP A 68 4.69 6.60 6.65
C TRP A 68 5.98 7.37 6.96
N ASP A 69 5.84 8.59 7.46
CA ASP A 69 6.96 9.50 7.71
C ASP A 69 7.97 8.93 8.73
N SER A 70 7.47 8.18 9.72
CA SER A 70 8.30 7.55 10.75
C SER A 70 8.93 6.21 10.33
N LEU A 71 8.73 5.74 9.09
CA LEU A 71 9.15 4.39 8.65
C LEU A 71 10.64 4.16 8.87
N THR A 72 11.48 4.97 8.25
CA THR A 72 12.95 4.79 8.30
C THR A 72 13.49 4.90 9.73
N GLU A 73 13.04 5.88 10.51
CA GLU A 73 13.50 6.06 11.89
C GLU A 73 12.97 4.94 12.81
N GLY A 74 11.68 4.62 12.71
CA GLY A 74 11.02 3.61 13.54
C GLY A 74 11.54 2.20 13.30
N MET A 75 11.98 1.90 12.08
CA MET A 75 12.51 0.58 11.72
C MET A 75 14.01 0.42 12.01
N ARG A 76 14.75 1.47 12.41
CA ARG A 76 16.16 1.32 12.77
C ARG A 76 16.38 0.17 13.75
N PRO A 77 17.46 -0.64 13.58
CA PRO A 77 18.60 -0.46 12.69
C PRO A 77 18.44 -1.02 11.28
N LEU A 78 17.25 -1.52 10.88
CA LEU A 78 17.01 -2.03 9.54
C LEU A 78 17.21 -0.91 8.49
N PRO A 79 18.00 -1.16 7.41
CA PRO A 79 18.20 -0.19 6.35
C PRO A 79 17.00 -0.18 5.39
N ILE A 80 16.23 0.92 5.37
CA ILE A 80 14.96 1.01 4.65
C ILE A 80 15.06 1.91 3.42
N ILE A 81 14.56 1.41 2.29
CA ILE A 81 14.25 2.19 1.09
C ILE A 81 12.73 2.30 0.98
N GLN A 82 12.19 3.51 1.03
CA GLN A 82 10.75 3.76 0.95
C GLN A 82 10.33 4.15 -0.47
N ARG A 83 9.41 3.37 -1.08
CA ARG A 83 8.91 3.55 -2.46
C ARG A 83 7.38 3.45 -2.48
N GLY A 84 6.73 4.35 -1.74
CA GLY A 84 5.28 4.49 -1.72
C GLY A 84 4.80 5.59 -2.65
N PHE A 85 3.74 5.35 -3.44
CA PHE A 85 3.11 6.35 -4.30
C PHE A 85 1.59 6.38 -4.12
N GLY A 86 1.04 7.60 -4.00
CA GLY A 86 -0.28 7.84 -3.43
C GLY A 86 -1.42 7.31 -4.28
N GLY A 87 -2.30 6.47 -3.71
CA GLY A 87 -3.48 5.95 -4.41
C GLY A 87 -3.21 4.74 -5.31
N ALA A 88 -1.97 4.24 -5.36
CA ALA A 88 -1.57 3.13 -6.23
C ALA A 88 -2.42 1.87 -6.05
N HIS A 89 -2.72 1.23 -7.15
CA HIS A 89 -3.19 -0.15 -7.26
C HIS A 89 -2.02 -1.10 -7.45
N MET A 90 -2.26 -2.41 -7.31
CA MET A 90 -1.19 -3.40 -7.51
C MET A 90 -0.62 -3.38 -8.94
N GLU A 91 -1.43 -3.05 -9.94
CA GLU A 91 -1.00 -2.90 -11.34
C GLU A 91 0.04 -1.79 -11.53
N HIS A 92 -0.06 -0.69 -10.78
CA HIS A 92 0.93 0.39 -10.82
C HIS A 92 2.27 -0.05 -10.21
N VAL A 93 2.22 -0.85 -9.13
CA VAL A 93 3.44 -1.46 -8.54
C VAL A 93 4.07 -2.41 -9.55
N LEU A 94 3.27 -3.25 -10.22
CA LEU A 94 3.73 -4.16 -11.26
C LEU A 94 4.34 -3.43 -12.47
N HIS A 95 3.71 -2.34 -12.91
CA HIS A 95 4.21 -1.53 -14.03
C HIS A 95 5.58 -0.92 -13.73
N ASN A 96 5.78 -0.45 -12.51
CA ASN A 96 7.01 0.22 -12.09
C ASN A 96 8.00 -0.69 -11.35
N LEU A 97 7.78 -2.00 -11.31
CA LEU A 97 8.60 -2.95 -10.56
C LEU A 97 10.09 -2.85 -10.91
N ASP A 98 10.39 -2.73 -12.20
CA ASP A 98 11.75 -2.63 -12.75
C ASP A 98 12.45 -1.30 -12.40
N ARG A 99 11.72 -0.35 -11.82
CA ARG A 99 12.20 0.99 -11.46
C ARG A 99 12.24 1.22 -9.95
N VAL A 100 11.29 0.64 -9.20
CA VAL A 100 11.13 0.94 -7.77
C VAL A 100 11.45 -0.23 -6.83
N VAL A 101 11.79 -1.41 -7.36
CA VAL A 101 12.16 -2.59 -6.57
C VAL A 101 13.42 -3.25 -7.08
N LEU A 102 13.41 -3.74 -8.34
CA LEU A 102 14.48 -4.59 -8.87
C LEU A 102 15.86 -3.93 -8.90
N PRO A 103 16.02 -2.61 -9.19
CA PRO A 103 17.34 -1.99 -9.26
C PRO A 103 18.12 -2.02 -7.94
N TYR A 104 17.41 -2.08 -6.80
CA TYR A 104 18.04 -2.07 -5.48
C TYR A 104 18.60 -3.43 -5.05
N ALA A 105 18.33 -4.51 -5.81
CA ALA A 105 18.68 -5.89 -5.42
C ALA A 105 18.46 -6.12 -3.91
N PRO A 106 17.24 -5.88 -3.39
CA PRO A 106 17.02 -5.81 -1.95
C PRO A 106 17.16 -7.17 -1.27
N ARG A 107 17.54 -7.15 0.01
CA ARG A 107 17.49 -8.33 0.88
C ARG A 107 16.06 -8.80 1.09
N ALA A 108 15.15 -7.82 1.20
CA ALA A 108 13.71 -8.08 1.31
C ALA A 108 12.88 -6.97 0.67
N VAL A 109 11.68 -7.33 0.20
CA VAL A 109 10.63 -6.40 -0.24
C VAL A 109 9.43 -6.55 0.67
N VAL A 110 9.03 -5.48 1.34
CA VAL A 110 7.78 -5.40 2.12
C VAL A 110 6.76 -4.65 1.28
N VAL A 111 5.64 -5.30 0.93
CA VAL A 111 4.64 -4.73 0.03
C VAL A 111 3.30 -4.50 0.73
N PHE A 112 2.80 -3.25 0.63
CA PHE A 112 1.47 -2.87 1.09
C PHE A 112 0.71 -2.12 0.01
N VAL A 113 -0.22 -2.80 -0.64
CA VAL A 113 -1.10 -2.29 -1.72
C VAL A 113 -2.37 -3.15 -1.81
N GLY A 114 -3.35 -2.79 -2.62
CA GLY A 114 -4.56 -3.58 -2.85
C GLY A 114 -5.84 -3.02 -2.20
N VAL A 115 -5.69 -2.20 -1.16
CA VAL A 115 -6.85 -1.53 -0.51
C VAL A 115 -7.58 -0.59 -1.49
N ASN A 116 -6.83 0.07 -2.39
CA ASN A 116 -7.41 0.93 -3.43
C ASN A 116 -8.07 0.11 -4.54
N ASP A 117 -7.50 -1.03 -4.90
CA ASP A 117 -8.06 -1.97 -5.86
C ASP A 117 -9.47 -2.42 -5.43
N ILE A 118 -9.61 -2.91 -4.20
CA ILE A 118 -10.91 -3.27 -3.61
C ILE A 118 -11.80 -2.03 -3.47
N GLY A 119 -11.22 -0.90 -3.09
CA GLY A 119 -11.92 0.40 -3.01
C GLY A 119 -12.57 0.81 -4.32
N SER A 120 -11.89 0.61 -5.45
CA SER A 120 -12.37 0.92 -6.81
C SER A 120 -13.30 -0.16 -7.40
N GLY A 121 -13.50 -1.29 -6.70
CA GLY A 121 -14.43 -2.34 -7.11
C GLY A 121 -13.78 -3.52 -7.84
N LYS A 122 -12.44 -3.63 -7.85
CA LYS A 122 -11.76 -4.84 -8.34
C LYS A 122 -12.07 -6.01 -7.41
N THR A 123 -12.12 -7.22 -7.97
CA THR A 123 -12.44 -8.42 -7.18
C THR A 123 -11.23 -8.91 -6.37
N PRO A 124 -11.44 -9.63 -5.24
CA PRO A 124 -10.35 -10.24 -4.48
C PRO A 124 -9.48 -11.17 -5.32
N THR A 125 -10.08 -11.95 -6.21
CA THR A 125 -9.36 -12.84 -7.14
C THR A 125 -8.46 -12.05 -8.09
N HIS A 126 -8.92 -10.91 -8.63
CA HIS A 126 -8.10 -10.06 -9.49
C HIS A 126 -6.89 -9.52 -8.74
N VAL A 127 -7.10 -9.01 -7.53
CA VAL A 127 -6.01 -8.48 -6.68
C VAL A 127 -5.03 -9.61 -6.30
N GLY A 128 -5.54 -10.77 -5.88
CA GLY A 128 -4.72 -11.94 -5.56
C GLY A 128 -3.86 -12.43 -6.74
N ASN A 129 -4.42 -12.43 -7.96
CA ASN A 129 -3.67 -12.77 -9.18
C ASN A 129 -2.55 -11.76 -9.46
N ASN A 130 -2.77 -10.46 -9.25
CA ASN A 130 -1.75 -9.45 -9.41
C ASN A 130 -0.63 -9.61 -8.37
N PHE A 131 -0.94 -9.98 -7.13
CA PHE A 131 0.07 -10.34 -6.14
C PHE A 131 0.88 -11.58 -6.54
N ARG A 132 0.25 -12.59 -7.15
CA ARG A 132 0.96 -13.76 -7.71
C ARG A 132 1.96 -13.32 -8.78
N ILE A 133 1.53 -12.48 -9.73
CA ILE A 133 2.41 -11.94 -10.78
C ILE A 133 3.58 -11.17 -10.15
N PHE A 134 3.34 -10.39 -9.09
CA PHE A 134 4.39 -9.68 -8.36
C PHE A 134 5.41 -10.65 -7.75
N VAL A 135 4.93 -11.65 -7.03
CA VAL A 135 5.78 -12.69 -6.41
C VAL A 135 6.60 -13.40 -7.50
N ASP A 136 5.97 -13.84 -8.57
CA ASP A 136 6.63 -14.57 -9.67
C ASP A 136 7.72 -13.70 -10.32
N ARG A 137 7.45 -12.42 -10.60
CA ARG A 137 8.43 -11.50 -11.21
C ARG A 137 9.61 -11.20 -10.29
N VAL A 138 9.35 -10.93 -9.01
CA VAL A 138 10.43 -10.68 -8.04
C VAL A 138 11.28 -11.94 -7.86
N SER A 139 10.66 -13.11 -7.65
CA SER A 139 11.37 -14.38 -7.47
C SER A 139 12.20 -14.78 -8.70
N ALA A 140 11.68 -14.53 -9.90
CA ALA A 140 12.42 -14.80 -11.14
C ALA A 140 13.64 -13.88 -11.32
N SER A 141 13.52 -12.61 -10.95
CA SER A 141 14.59 -11.61 -11.10
C SER A 141 15.58 -11.63 -9.94
N LEU A 142 15.12 -11.90 -8.73
CA LEU A 142 15.86 -11.80 -7.47
C LEU A 142 15.54 -13.03 -6.58
N PRO A 143 16.05 -14.22 -6.93
CA PRO A 143 15.64 -15.49 -6.29
C PRO A 143 16.03 -15.62 -4.81
N GLN A 144 16.89 -14.74 -4.30
CA GLN A 144 17.30 -14.72 -2.88
C GLN A 144 16.61 -13.62 -2.06
N THR A 145 15.76 -12.82 -2.70
CA THR A 145 15.03 -11.74 -2.03
C THR A 145 13.78 -12.30 -1.33
N ASP A 146 13.67 -12.04 -0.05
CA ASP A 146 12.45 -12.37 0.69
C ASP A 146 11.33 -11.35 0.38
N ILE A 147 10.09 -11.83 0.23
CA ILE A 147 8.90 -11.00 -0.07
C ILE A 147 7.96 -11.06 1.12
N TRP A 148 7.69 -9.90 1.74
CA TRP A 148 6.81 -9.75 2.87
C TRP A 148 5.50 -9.11 2.45
N LEU A 149 4.43 -9.87 2.47
CA LEU A 149 3.08 -9.45 2.11
C LEU A 149 2.37 -8.96 3.36
N MET A 150 2.18 -7.64 3.48
CA MET A 150 1.36 -7.07 4.55
C MET A 150 -0.12 -7.31 4.25
N SER A 151 -0.90 -7.71 5.25
CA SER A 151 -2.34 -7.89 5.09
C SER A 151 -3.04 -6.60 4.67
N MET A 152 -4.18 -6.74 3.98
CA MET A 152 -5.09 -5.62 3.78
C MET A 152 -5.45 -5.03 5.13
N LYS A 153 -5.50 -3.69 5.21
CA LYS A 153 -5.87 -3.04 6.47
C LYS A 153 -7.38 -2.77 6.54
N PRO A 154 -8.00 -3.01 7.70
CA PRO A 154 -9.33 -2.47 7.96
C PRO A 154 -9.29 -0.95 7.93
N SER A 155 -10.41 -0.29 7.68
CA SER A 155 -10.53 1.15 7.81
C SER A 155 -11.98 1.57 8.02
N LYS A 156 -12.21 2.69 8.73
CA LYS A 156 -13.57 3.21 8.96
C LYS A 156 -14.24 3.57 7.64
N ALA A 157 -13.49 4.19 6.71
CA ALA A 157 -13.99 4.65 5.42
C ALA A 157 -14.35 3.52 4.43
N ARG A 158 -13.81 2.31 4.63
CA ARG A 158 -14.04 1.15 3.74
C ARG A 158 -14.43 -0.10 4.51
N TRP A 159 -15.08 0.07 5.66
CA TRP A 159 -15.48 -1.05 6.52
C TRP A 159 -16.50 -1.98 5.84
N ASP A 160 -17.36 -1.43 4.99
CA ASP A 160 -18.28 -2.16 4.13
C ASP A 160 -17.59 -3.14 3.16
N LYS A 161 -16.32 -2.92 2.84
CA LYS A 161 -15.48 -3.76 1.96
C LYS A 161 -14.54 -4.69 2.71
N TRP A 162 -14.59 -4.71 4.04
CA TRP A 162 -13.67 -5.49 4.84
C TRP A 162 -13.72 -7.00 4.55
N SER A 163 -14.90 -7.56 4.26
CA SER A 163 -15.03 -8.96 3.87
C SER A 163 -14.23 -9.29 2.60
N LEU A 164 -14.27 -8.42 1.58
CA LEU A 164 -13.50 -8.60 0.34
C LEU A 164 -11.99 -8.44 0.59
N MET A 165 -11.59 -7.56 1.49
CA MET A 165 -10.18 -7.39 1.88
C MET A 165 -9.65 -8.63 2.61
N ARG A 166 -10.46 -9.29 3.42
CA ARG A 166 -10.09 -10.58 4.05
C ARG A 166 -9.93 -11.69 3.02
N GLU A 167 -10.77 -11.72 1.98
CA GLU A 167 -10.60 -12.68 0.87
C GLU A 167 -9.27 -12.46 0.13
N VAL A 168 -8.82 -11.20 -0.05
CA VAL A 168 -7.46 -10.94 -0.55
C VAL A 168 -6.41 -11.51 0.41
N ASN A 169 -6.56 -11.33 1.73
CA ASN A 169 -5.61 -11.88 2.70
C ASN A 169 -5.48 -13.40 2.58
N GLU A 170 -6.58 -14.12 2.29
CA GLU A 170 -6.50 -15.58 2.06
C GLU A 170 -5.62 -15.92 0.83
N HIS A 171 -5.69 -15.11 -0.24
CA HIS A 171 -4.79 -15.27 -1.39
C HIS A 171 -3.32 -14.99 -0.99
N LEU A 172 -3.06 -13.96 -0.17
CA LEU A 172 -1.69 -13.65 0.30
C LEU A 172 -1.14 -14.76 1.19
N ILE A 173 -1.95 -15.29 2.11
CA ILE A 173 -1.59 -16.44 2.96
C ILE A 173 -1.26 -17.66 2.10
N GLN A 174 -2.04 -17.93 1.04
CA GLN A 174 -1.77 -19.03 0.14
C GLN A 174 -0.45 -18.84 -0.61
N LEU A 175 -0.14 -17.64 -1.10
CA LEU A 175 1.14 -17.34 -1.73
C LEU A 175 2.32 -17.58 -0.79
N ALA A 176 2.20 -17.19 0.48
CA ALA A 176 3.22 -17.43 1.49
C ALA A 176 3.41 -18.92 1.80
N ARG A 177 2.35 -19.73 1.73
CA ARG A 177 2.45 -21.19 1.92
C ARG A 177 3.08 -21.92 0.73
N GLU A 178 2.94 -21.37 -0.47
CA GLU A 178 3.44 -21.97 -1.71
C GLU A 178 4.91 -21.66 -2.00
N ASN A 179 5.50 -20.65 -1.32
CA ASN A 179 6.82 -20.11 -1.65
C ASN A 179 7.67 -19.92 -0.38
N GLU A 180 8.85 -20.48 -0.35
CA GLU A 180 9.78 -20.46 0.79
C GLU A 180 10.25 -19.03 1.16
N HIS A 181 10.39 -18.15 0.16
CA HIS A 181 10.84 -16.77 0.32
C HIS A 181 9.68 -15.76 0.42
N VAL A 182 8.44 -16.22 0.61
CA VAL A 182 7.27 -15.35 0.74
C VAL A 182 6.68 -15.48 2.13
N PHE A 183 6.48 -14.36 2.80
CA PHE A 183 5.97 -14.25 4.16
C PHE A 183 4.71 -13.40 4.18
N PHE A 184 3.76 -13.77 5.02
CA PHE A 184 2.54 -12.98 5.25
C PHE A 184 2.54 -12.45 6.67
N GLU A 185 2.30 -11.12 6.82
CA GLU A 185 2.20 -10.47 8.13
C GLU A 185 0.83 -9.81 8.31
N ASP A 186 0.09 -10.24 9.31
CA ASP A 186 -1.24 -9.71 9.61
C ASP A 186 -1.17 -8.36 10.35
N THR A 187 -0.65 -7.36 9.67
CA THR A 187 -0.56 -5.99 10.16
C THR A 187 -1.94 -5.35 10.33
N GLY A 188 -2.95 -5.80 9.58
CA GLY A 188 -4.33 -5.33 9.67
C GLY A 188 -4.97 -5.66 11.01
N ALA A 189 -4.68 -6.82 11.60
CA ALA A 189 -5.20 -7.21 12.90
C ALA A 189 -4.78 -6.23 14.01
N THR A 190 -3.61 -5.60 13.90
CA THR A 190 -3.13 -4.61 14.88
C THR A 190 -3.95 -3.32 14.92
N LEU A 191 -4.77 -3.08 13.91
CA LEU A 191 -5.59 -1.88 13.75
C LEU A 191 -7.05 -2.09 14.18
N LEU A 192 -7.38 -3.29 14.66
CA LEU A 192 -8.70 -3.60 15.21
C LEU A 192 -8.71 -3.40 16.72
N ASN A 193 -9.86 -2.95 17.24
CA ASN A 193 -10.13 -2.90 18.67
C ASN A 193 -10.59 -4.27 19.20
N SER A 194 -10.84 -4.37 20.49
CA SER A 194 -11.28 -5.62 21.16
C SER A 194 -12.64 -6.15 20.65
N GLN A 195 -13.41 -5.35 19.94
CA GLN A 195 -14.69 -5.74 19.34
C GLN A 195 -14.52 -6.22 17.88
N GLY A 196 -13.29 -6.23 17.36
CA GLY A 196 -12.99 -6.62 15.98
C GLY A 196 -13.40 -5.59 14.93
N THR A 197 -13.56 -4.33 15.31
CA THR A 197 -13.84 -3.21 14.42
C THR A 197 -12.63 -2.26 14.34
N PRO A 198 -12.54 -1.39 13.30
CA PRO A 198 -11.44 -0.43 13.18
C PRO A 198 -11.31 0.45 14.41
N ASP A 199 -10.12 0.46 15.01
CA ASP A 199 -9.81 1.26 16.19
C ASP A 199 -9.64 2.76 15.83
N ASP A 200 -9.28 3.60 16.80
CA ASP A 200 -9.08 5.03 16.61
C ASP A 200 -7.64 5.38 16.22
N VAL A 201 -7.17 4.77 15.13
CA VAL A 201 -5.80 4.83 14.62
C VAL A 201 -5.71 5.45 13.22
N TYR A 202 -6.73 6.24 12.85
CA TYR A 202 -6.83 6.88 11.53
C TYR A 202 -6.88 8.40 11.68
N ILE A 203 -6.43 9.12 10.64
CA ILE A 203 -6.70 10.56 10.53
C ILE A 203 -8.19 10.80 10.21
N PHE A 204 -8.56 12.06 10.03
CA PHE A 204 -9.97 12.48 9.86
C PHE A 204 -10.71 11.81 8.69
N ASP A 205 -9.99 11.29 7.68
CA ASP A 205 -10.60 10.62 6.54
C ASP A 205 -11.03 9.17 6.83
N GLY A 206 -10.65 8.63 8.00
CA GLY A 206 -10.97 7.27 8.40
C GLY A 206 -10.34 6.18 7.55
N LEU A 207 -9.37 6.53 6.68
CA LEU A 207 -8.66 5.62 5.76
C LEU A 207 -7.15 5.57 6.03
N HIS A 208 -6.48 6.72 6.10
CA HIS A 208 -5.04 6.80 6.35
C HIS A 208 -4.74 6.72 7.84
N LEU A 209 -3.64 6.06 8.16
CA LEU A 209 -3.23 5.89 9.55
C LEU A 209 -2.72 7.21 10.14
N ASN A 210 -2.97 7.40 11.42
CA ASN A 210 -2.31 8.39 12.24
C ASN A 210 -0.98 7.82 12.79
N GLU A 211 -0.28 8.58 13.62
CA GLU A 211 0.99 8.19 14.23
C GLU A 211 0.88 6.90 15.05
N GLU A 212 -0.21 6.73 15.81
CA GLU A 212 -0.46 5.52 16.59
C GLU A 212 -0.62 4.29 15.70
N GLY A 213 -1.34 4.41 14.57
CA GLY A 213 -1.51 3.32 13.61
C GLY A 213 -0.18 2.87 13.01
N TYR A 214 0.69 3.80 12.64
CA TYR A 214 2.03 3.46 12.15
C TYR A 214 2.92 2.90 13.24
N THR A 215 2.81 3.37 14.48
CA THR A 215 3.53 2.81 15.64
C THR A 215 3.15 1.35 15.86
N ARG A 216 1.88 0.98 15.74
CA ARG A 216 1.44 -0.41 15.82
C ARG A 216 2.04 -1.28 14.71
N TRP A 217 2.13 -0.77 13.50
CA TRP A 217 2.78 -1.47 12.40
C TRP A 217 4.28 -1.65 12.64
N ILE A 218 4.99 -0.62 13.13
CA ILE A 218 6.40 -0.73 13.50
C ILE A 218 6.59 -1.80 14.57
N ASN A 219 5.80 -1.75 15.64
CA ASN A 219 5.89 -2.69 16.76
C ASN A 219 5.60 -4.13 16.36
N HIS A 220 4.81 -4.35 15.31
CA HIS A 220 4.54 -5.67 14.75
C HIS A 220 5.64 -6.13 13.78
N LEU A 221 6.02 -5.32 12.82
CA LEU A 221 6.93 -5.71 11.73
C LEU A 221 8.41 -5.76 12.16
N LYS A 222 8.87 -4.76 12.94
CA LYS A 222 10.29 -4.65 13.29
C LYS A 222 10.85 -5.87 13.99
N PRO A 223 10.20 -6.47 15.01
CA PRO A 223 10.72 -7.67 15.67
C PRO A 223 10.86 -8.86 14.73
N VAL A 224 9.87 -9.09 13.84
CA VAL A 224 9.91 -10.23 12.92
C VAL A 224 10.96 -10.05 11.84
N LEU A 225 11.16 -8.83 11.33
CA LEU A 225 12.22 -8.52 10.36
C LEU A 225 13.61 -8.64 11.02
N LEU A 226 13.83 -8.13 12.24
CA LEU A 226 15.09 -8.29 12.95
C LEU A 226 15.39 -9.76 13.27
N ALA A 227 14.40 -10.56 13.62
CA ALA A 227 14.59 -12.00 13.83
C ALA A 227 15.01 -12.72 12.54
N ARG A 228 14.51 -12.29 11.37
CA ARG A 228 14.84 -12.85 10.06
C ARG A 228 16.18 -12.35 9.52
N TYR A 229 16.55 -11.12 9.85
CA TYR A 229 17.78 -10.44 9.37
C TYR A 229 18.66 -9.99 10.54
N PRO A 230 19.25 -10.93 11.30
CA PRO A 230 20.08 -10.60 12.46
C PRO A 230 21.34 -9.81 12.10
N GLU A 231 21.74 -9.83 10.83
CA GLU A 231 22.84 -9.02 10.31
C GLU A 231 22.62 -7.51 10.42
N PHE A 232 21.39 -7.08 10.62
CA PHE A 232 21.04 -5.65 10.83
C PHE A 232 20.85 -5.30 12.32
N SER A 233 21.06 -6.23 13.26
CA SER A 233 20.81 -6.01 14.70
C SER A 233 21.98 -5.31 15.40
#